data_075a5faf1e41f2ba85b34374dc61fef3
#
_entry.id   075a5faf1e41f2ba85b34374dc61fef3
#
_cell.length_a   1.000
_cell.length_b   1.000
_cell.length_c   1.000
_cell.angle_alpha   90.00
_cell.angle_beta   90.00
_cell.angle_gamma   90.00
#
_symmetry.space_group_name_H-M   'P 1'
#
loop_
_entity.id
_entity.type
_entity.pdbx_description
1 polymer ?
#
loop_
_entity_poly.entity_id
_entity_poly.type
_entity_poly.pdbx_seq_one_letter_code
_entity_poly.pdbx_strand_id
1 'polypeptide(L)'
;MFEEFCPDCSSVEQIFLGGMFGGLLAFGIVFAILLVLGLYVYTAYSWMTIARKLKYKKSYLAWIPIANISMILQLGGFHWAWVFLIFIPILGWIALFVLMIITTWRIFEKRKYPGWFSLSSIIPKIGGILYLVVIGFVAFKDRKKPIKF
;
A
#
# COMPACT_ATOMS: atom_id res chain seq x y z
N MET A 1 -31.22 30.89 -37.66
CA MET A 1 -31.78 32.22 -37.25
C MET A 1 -31.43 32.57 -35.78
N PHE A 2 -30.94 31.63 -34.94
CA PHE A 2 -30.43 31.92 -33.58
C PHE A 2 -28.89 31.97 -33.50
N GLU A 3 -28.18 31.47 -34.51
CA GLU A 3 -26.70 31.42 -34.52
C GLU A 3 -26.04 32.74 -34.94
N GLU A 4 -26.81 33.66 -35.59
CA GLU A 4 -26.27 34.95 -36.04
C GLU A 4 -26.21 36.04 -34.95
N PHE A 5 -26.82 35.80 -33.77
CA PHE A 5 -26.94 36.82 -32.72
C PHE A 5 -25.83 36.84 -31.68
N CYS A 6 -25.01 35.78 -31.61
CA CYS A 6 -23.91 35.71 -30.63
C CYS A 6 -22.71 34.89 -31.20
N PRO A 7 -21.80 35.53 -31.96
CA PRO A 7 -20.62 34.84 -32.46
C PRO A 7 -19.68 34.39 -31.35
N ASP A 8 -19.89 34.81 -30.11
CA ASP A 8 -19.05 34.52 -28.96
C ASP A 8 -19.66 33.51 -27.97
N CYS A 9 -20.90 33.04 -28.21
CA CYS A 9 -21.58 32.10 -27.30
C CYS A 9 -20.91 30.71 -27.28
N SER A 10 -20.34 30.26 -28.39
CA SER A 10 -19.65 28.99 -28.47
C SER A 10 -18.32 29.00 -27.69
N SER A 11 -17.63 30.13 -27.69
CA SER A 11 -16.40 30.29 -26.93
C SER A 11 -16.65 30.36 -25.42
N VAL A 12 -17.72 31.00 -24.99
CA VAL A 12 -18.11 31.06 -23.57
C VAL A 12 -18.54 29.68 -23.05
N GLU A 13 -19.27 28.91 -23.86
CA GLU A 13 -19.68 27.54 -23.52
C GLU A 13 -18.49 26.60 -23.43
N GLN A 14 -17.51 26.70 -24.34
CA GLN A 14 -16.29 25.95 -24.30
C GLN A 14 -15.41 26.31 -23.10
N ILE A 15 -15.30 27.59 -22.73
CA ILE A 15 -14.56 28.05 -21.56
C ILE A 15 -15.23 27.56 -20.26
N PHE A 16 -16.56 27.61 -20.20
CA PHE A 16 -17.31 27.14 -19.04
C PHE A 16 -17.20 25.62 -18.84
N LEU A 17 -17.38 24.83 -19.91
CA LEU A 17 -17.22 23.39 -19.90
C LEU A 17 -15.75 23.00 -19.58
N GLY A 18 -14.77 23.66 -20.22
CA GLY A 18 -13.35 23.43 -19.95
C GLY A 18 -12.98 23.75 -18.51
N GLY A 19 -13.50 24.82 -17.94
CA GLY A 19 -13.30 25.18 -16.53
C GLY A 19 -13.93 24.19 -15.57
N MET A 20 -15.14 23.71 -15.88
CA MET A 20 -15.84 22.71 -15.08
C MET A 20 -15.12 21.34 -15.10
N PHE A 21 -14.70 20.87 -16.28
CA PHE A 21 -13.92 19.64 -16.41
C PHE A 21 -12.54 19.77 -15.77
N GLY A 22 -11.86 20.92 -15.95
CA GLY A 22 -10.59 21.20 -15.29
C GLY A 22 -10.70 21.21 -13.77
N GLY A 23 -11.76 21.81 -13.23
CA GLY A 23 -12.05 21.81 -11.80
C GLY A 23 -12.31 20.40 -11.22
N LEU A 24 -13.10 19.59 -11.93
CA LEU A 24 -13.36 18.20 -11.53
C LEU A 24 -12.09 17.35 -11.56
N LEU A 25 -11.26 17.51 -12.58
CA LEU A 25 -9.98 16.80 -12.68
C LEU A 25 -9.02 17.24 -11.57
N ALA A 26 -8.89 18.53 -11.30
CA ALA A 26 -8.06 19.04 -10.23
C ALA A 26 -8.52 18.53 -8.86
N PHE A 27 -9.82 18.54 -8.58
CA PHE A 27 -10.39 17.97 -7.36
C PHE A 27 -10.13 16.47 -7.26
N GLY A 28 -10.31 15.73 -8.36
CA GLY A 28 -10.04 14.29 -8.42
C GLY A 28 -8.57 13.96 -8.12
N ILE A 29 -7.63 14.75 -8.67
CA ILE A 29 -6.20 14.57 -8.42
C ILE A 29 -5.87 14.84 -6.95
N VAL A 30 -6.35 15.96 -6.39
CA VAL A 30 -6.12 16.27 -4.97
C VAL A 30 -6.69 15.19 -4.06
N PHE A 31 -7.91 14.73 -4.34
CA PHE A 31 -8.54 13.66 -3.58
C PHE A 31 -7.76 12.34 -3.68
N ALA A 32 -7.26 11.98 -4.87
CA ALA A 32 -6.43 10.79 -5.07
C ALA A 32 -5.11 10.88 -4.28
N ILE A 33 -4.46 12.05 -4.28
CA ILE A 33 -3.23 12.27 -3.50
C ILE A 33 -3.50 12.09 -2.01
N LEU A 34 -4.58 12.66 -1.49
CA LEU A 34 -4.96 12.53 -0.07
C LEU A 34 -5.26 11.07 0.30
N LEU A 35 -5.93 10.31 -0.58
CA LEU A 35 -6.17 8.88 -0.37
C LEU A 35 -4.86 8.08 -0.32
N VAL A 36 -3.94 8.32 -1.26
CA VAL A 36 -2.64 7.63 -1.30
C VAL A 36 -1.83 7.95 -0.05
N LEU A 37 -1.78 9.22 0.36
CA LEU A 37 -1.10 9.61 1.60
C LEU A 37 -1.72 8.95 2.84
N GLY A 38 -3.05 8.92 2.94
CA GLY A 38 -3.75 8.26 4.03
C GLY A 38 -3.44 6.76 4.11
N LEU A 39 -3.47 6.06 2.98
CA LEU A 39 -3.12 4.64 2.88
C LEU A 39 -1.64 4.40 3.23
N TYR A 40 -0.76 5.30 2.79
CA TYR A 40 0.66 5.22 3.12
C TYR A 40 0.91 5.34 4.62
N VAL A 41 0.33 6.35 5.27
CA VAL A 41 0.42 6.54 6.72
C VAL A 41 -0.15 5.34 7.47
N TYR A 42 -1.30 4.84 7.05
CA TYR A 42 -1.93 3.66 7.64
C TYR A 42 -1.03 2.42 7.58
N THR A 43 -0.46 2.13 6.40
CA THR A 43 0.43 0.97 6.22
C THR A 43 1.73 1.12 6.99
N ALA A 44 2.35 2.30 6.97
CA ALA A 44 3.56 2.60 7.72
C ALA A 44 3.35 2.44 9.24
N TYR A 45 2.23 2.95 9.76
CA TYR A 45 1.88 2.82 11.17
C TYR A 45 1.61 1.36 11.57
N SER A 46 0.90 0.62 10.74
CA SER A 46 0.62 -0.81 10.98
C SER A 46 1.91 -1.63 11.04
N TRP A 47 2.82 -1.44 10.07
CA TRP A 47 4.12 -2.12 10.08
C TRP A 47 5.00 -1.71 11.24
N MET A 48 5.01 -0.42 11.61
CA MET A 48 5.71 0.06 12.79
C MET A 48 5.21 -0.63 14.06
N THR A 49 3.90 -0.78 14.19
CA THR A 49 3.29 -1.46 15.34
C THR A 49 3.66 -2.95 15.38
N ILE A 50 3.63 -3.64 14.24
CA ILE A 50 4.06 -5.04 14.13
C ILE A 50 5.54 -5.18 14.52
N ALA A 51 6.40 -4.30 13.99
CA ALA A 51 7.83 -4.30 14.29
C ALA A 51 8.12 -4.06 15.78
N ARG A 52 7.42 -3.13 16.42
CA ARG A 52 7.52 -2.89 17.88
C ARG A 52 7.12 -4.12 18.68
N LYS A 53 6.02 -4.78 18.31
CA LYS A 53 5.54 -5.99 18.98
C LYS A 53 6.48 -7.19 18.79
N LEU A 54 7.23 -7.22 17.70
CA LEU A 54 8.30 -8.19 17.46
C LEU A 54 9.66 -7.78 18.07
N LYS A 55 9.68 -6.70 18.88
CA LYS A 55 10.88 -6.14 19.56
C LYS A 55 12.00 -5.72 18.60
N TYR A 56 11.64 -5.28 17.39
CA TYR A 56 12.61 -4.77 16.44
C TYR A 56 13.07 -3.36 16.82
N LYS A 57 14.40 -3.16 16.99
CA LYS A 57 14.99 -1.91 17.52
C LYS A 57 14.73 -0.68 16.65
N LYS A 58 14.65 -0.84 15.32
CA LYS A 58 14.57 0.25 14.35
C LYS A 58 13.17 0.34 13.69
N SER A 59 12.11 0.26 14.48
CA SER A 59 10.72 0.25 13.97
C SER A 59 10.31 1.53 13.21
N TYR A 60 11.06 2.64 13.38
CA TYR A 60 10.85 3.89 12.63
C TYR A 60 11.16 3.76 11.13
N LEU A 61 11.91 2.74 10.71
CA LEU A 61 12.18 2.46 9.30
C LEU A 61 10.91 2.16 8.50
N ALA A 62 9.79 1.86 9.16
CA ALA A 62 8.49 1.70 8.53
C ALA A 62 8.03 2.94 7.74
N TRP A 63 8.52 4.13 8.10
CA TRP A 63 8.17 5.40 7.44
C TRP A 63 8.94 5.67 6.14
N ILE A 64 10.03 4.97 5.91
CA ILE A 64 10.85 5.13 4.70
C ILE A 64 10.53 3.97 3.75
N PRO A 65 10.02 4.18 2.51
CA PRO A 65 9.50 3.11 1.66
C PRO A 65 10.50 1.97 1.40
N ILE A 66 11.73 2.30 1.04
CA ILE A 66 12.78 1.30 0.77
C ILE A 66 13.25 0.63 2.07
N ALA A 67 13.41 1.40 3.14
CA ALA A 67 13.80 0.88 4.43
C ALA A 67 12.71 0.02 5.07
N ASN A 68 11.43 0.30 4.78
CA ASN A 68 10.31 -0.54 5.18
C ASN A 68 10.42 -1.95 4.59
N ILE A 69 10.73 -2.08 3.30
CA ILE A 69 10.96 -3.38 2.65
C ILE A 69 12.11 -4.12 3.35
N SER A 70 13.22 -3.43 3.60
CA SER A 70 14.37 -3.99 4.34
C SER A 70 13.97 -4.48 5.74
N MET A 71 13.20 -3.68 6.46
CA MET A 71 12.69 -4.03 7.79
C MET A 71 11.79 -5.27 7.75
N ILE A 72 10.86 -5.34 6.79
CA ILE A 72 9.97 -6.50 6.62
C ILE A 72 10.79 -7.75 6.34
N LEU A 73 11.77 -7.72 5.43
CA LEU A 73 12.65 -8.83 5.13
C LEU A 73 13.43 -9.32 6.36
N GLN A 74 13.98 -8.39 7.14
CA GLN A 74 14.70 -8.74 8.39
C GLN A 74 13.77 -9.35 9.44
N LEU A 75 12.55 -8.87 9.58
CA LEU A 75 11.54 -9.46 10.47
C LEU A 75 11.18 -10.89 10.05
N GLY A 76 11.19 -11.20 8.76
CA GLY A 76 11.01 -12.53 8.21
C GLY A 76 12.24 -13.43 8.34
N GLY A 77 13.38 -12.88 8.77
CA GLY A 77 14.65 -13.63 8.94
C GLY A 77 15.54 -13.64 7.70
N PHE A 78 15.29 -12.75 6.75
CA PHE A 78 16.14 -12.54 5.58
C PHE A 78 17.14 -11.40 5.82
N HIS A 79 18.28 -11.45 5.09
CA HIS A 79 19.27 -10.38 5.16
C HIS A 79 18.77 -9.12 4.45
N TRP A 80 19.15 -7.96 4.93
CA TRP A 80 18.75 -6.66 4.36
C TRP A 80 19.19 -6.48 2.89
N ALA A 81 20.29 -7.13 2.50
CA ALA A 81 20.83 -7.04 1.14
C ALA A 81 19.86 -7.54 0.04
N TRP A 82 18.86 -8.36 0.38
CA TRP A 82 17.85 -8.80 -0.57
C TRP A 82 17.00 -7.65 -1.15
N VAL A 83 17.03 -6.47 -0.53
CA VAL A 83 16.41 -5.26 -1.08
C VAL A 83 17.06 -4.83 -2.40
N PHE A 84 18.35 -5.12 -2.60
CA PHE A 84 19.04 -4.79 -3.85
C PHE A 84 18.49 -5.52 -5.08
N LEU A 85 17.69 -6.57 -4.91
CA LEU A 85 16.97 -7.19 -6.00
C LEU A 85 16.04 -6.21 -6.74
N ILE A 86 15.64 -5.10 -6.09
CA ILE A 86 14.83 -4.06 -6.74
C ILE A 86 15.52 -3.45 -7.97
N PHE A 87 16.86 -3.48 -8.00
CA PHE A 87 17.67 -2.98 -9.12
C PHE A 87 17.76 -3.95 -10.30
N ILE A 88 17.39 -5.22 -10.10
CA ILE A 88 17.37 -6.20 -11.19
C ILE A 88 15.96 -6.19 -11.79
N PRO A 89 15.78 -5.68 -13.04
CA PRO A 89 14.48 -5.65 -13.67
C PRO A 89 13.94 -7.06 -13.89
N ILE A 90 12.61 -7.22 -13.84
CA ILE A 90 11.84 -8.45 -14.07
C ILE A 90 12.16 -9.56 -13.06
N LEU A 91 13.34 -10.18 -13.10
CA LEU A 91 13.71 -11.30 -12.22
C LEU A 91 13.79 -10.88 -10.75
N GLY A 92 14.37 -9.70 -10.48
CA GLY A 92 14.47 -9.16 -9.13
C GLY A 92 13.11 -8.81 -8.54
N TRP A 93 12.19 -8.30 -9.34
CA TRP A 93 10.84 -7.97 -8.89
C TRP A 93 10.02 -9.21 -8.57
N ILE A 94 10.11 -10.26 -9.38
CA ILE A 94 9.46 -11.55 -9.12
C ILE A 94 10.01 -12.17 -7.84
N ALA A 95 11.35 -12.22 -7.71
CA ALA A 95 11.99 -12.75 -6.52
C ALA A 95 11.63 -11.97 -5.26
N LEU A 96 11.61 -10.64 -5.34
CA LEU A 96 11.25 -9.77 -4.22
C LEU A 96 9.78 -9.94 -3.84
N PHE A 97 8.88 -10.11 -4.80
CA PHE A 97 7.47 -10.39 -4.56
C PHE A 97 7.29 -11.72 -3.80
N VAL A 98 7.95 -12.79 -4.24
CA VAL A 98 7.92 -14.09 -3.56
C VAL A 98 8.51 -13.98 -2.15
N LEU A 99 9.64 -13.29 -1.99
CA LEU A 99 10.24 -13.04 -0.68
C LEU A 99 9.31 -12.28 0.26
N MET A 100 8.59 -11.29 -0.24
CA MET A 100 7.62 -10.52 0.54
C MET A 100 6.47 -11.41 1.04
N ILE A 101 5.98 -12.34 0.22
CA ILE A 101 4.94 -13.28 0.63
C ILE A 101 5.47 -14.21 1.73
N ILE A 102 6.64 -14.81 1.53
CA ILE A 102 7.26 -15.72 2.51
C ILE A 102 7.55 -14.98 3.83
N THR A 103 8.05 -13.77 3.73
CA THR A 103 8.36 -12.92 4.88
C THR A 103 7.10 -12.57 5.67
N THR A 104 6.04 -12.15 4.98
CA THR A 104 4.76 -11.80 5.60
C THR A 104 4.14 -13.04 6.25
N TRP A 105 4.24 -14.20 5.61
CA TRP A 105 3.82 -15.49 6.18
C TRP A 105 4.50 -15.74 7.52
N ARG A 106 5.85 -15.68 7.56
CA ARG A 106 6.63 -15.88 8.79
C ARG A 106 6.31 -14.84 9.86
N ILE A 107 6.06 -13.59 9.49
CA ILE A 107 5.68 -12.54 10.43
C ILE A 107 4.31 -12.84 11.05
N PHE A 108 3.34 -13.29 10.26
CA PHE A 108 2.01 -13.64 10.75
C PHE A 108 2.06 -14.85 11.68
N GLU A 109 2.87 -15.87 11.36
CA GLU A 109 3.09 -17.00 12.27
C GLU A 109 3.73 -16.57 13.58
N LYS A 110 4.76 -15.70 13.56
CA LYS A 110 5.35 -15.12 14.78
C LYS A 110 4.33 -14.35 15.62
N ARG A 111 3.32 -13.79 14.99
CA ARG A 111 2.19 -13.10 15.64
C ARG A 111 1.03 -14.04 16.02
N LYS A 112 1.20 -15.37 15.86
CA LYS A 112 0.19 -16.43 16.13
C LYS A 112 -1.06 -16.31 15.23
N TYR A 113 -0.91 -15.75 14.05
CA TYR A 113 -1.92 -15.74 13.00
C TYR A 113 -1.60 -16.78 11.94
N PRO A 114 -2.61 -17.33 11.24
CA PRO A 114 -2.34 -18.27 10.16
C PRO A 114 -1.60 -17.55 9.02
N GLY A 115 -0.49 -18.13 8.57
CA GLY A 115 0.38 -17.55 7.56
C GLY A 115 -0.30 -17.37 6.20
N TRP A 116 -1.30 -18.21 5.88
CA TRP A 116 -2.04 -18.12 4.61
C TRP A 116 -2.81 -16.80 4.41
N PHE A 117 -2.97 -15.97 5.45
CA PHE A 117 -3.44 -14.61 5.30
C PHE A 117 -2.52 -13.73 4.42
N SER A 118 -1.24 -14.09 4.31
CA SER A 118 -0.32 -13.40 3.40
C SER A 118 -0.67 -13.63 1.93
N LEU A 119 -1.31 -14.77 1.60
CA LEU A 119 -1.78 -15.11 0.26
C LEU A 119 -2.93 -14.21 -0.20
N SER A 120 -3.58 -13.48 0.69
CA SER A 120 -4.60 -12.50 0.31
C SER A 120 -4.05 -11.45 -0.66
N SER A 121 -2.75 -11.18 -0.63
CA SER A 121 -2.07 -10.26 -1.54
C SER A 121 -2.03 -10.75 -3.00
N ILE A 122 -2.21 -12.06 -3.23
CA ILE A 122 -2.16 -12.66 -4.58
C ILE A 122 -3.50 -12.50 -5.31
N ILE A 123 -4.60 -12.32 -4.58
CA ILE A 123 -5.93 -12.24 -5.19
C ILE A 123 -6.06 -10.91 -5.96
N PRO A 124 -6.22 -10.94 -7.31
CA PRO A 124 -6.41 -9.71 -8.08
C PRO A 124 -7.71 -9.00 -7.67
N LYS A 125 -7.75 -7.68 -7.81
CA LYS A 125 -8.88 -6.78 -7.51
C LYS A 125 -9.20 -6.59 -6.02
N ILE A 126 -9.26 -7.63 -5.20
CA ILE A 126 -9.70 -7.57 -3.79
C ILE A 126 -8.51 -7.71 -2.84
N GLY A 127 -7.39 -8.32 -3.29
CA GLY A 127 -6.24 -8.64 -2.46
C GLY A 127 -5.62 -7.45 -1.74
N GLY A 128 -5.55 -6.29 -2.38
CA GLY A 128 -5.02 -5.08 -1.75
C GLY A 128 -5.84 -4.61 -0.55
N ILE A 129 -7.17 -4.62 -0.67
CA ILE A 129 -8.07 -4.23 0.42
C ILE A 129 -8.01 -5.27 1.54
N LEU A 130 -8.07 -6.56 1.21
CA LEU A 130 -7.94 -7.65 2.19
C LEU A 130 -6.60 -7.57 2.93
N TYR A 131 -5.51 -7.31 2.20
CA TYR A 131 -4.18 -7.17 2.79
C TYR A 131 -4.11 -6.00 3.79
N LEU A 132 -4.70 -4.85 3.46
CA LEU A 132 -4.79 -3.71 4.37
C LEU A 132 -5.58 -4.04 5.65
N VAL A 133 -6.72 -4.71 5.50
CA VAL A 133 -7.55 -5.14 6.65
C VAL A 133 -6.78 -6.14 7.51
N VAL A 134 -6.13 -7.13 6.88
CA VAL A 134 -5.36 -8.17 7.59
C VAL A 134 -4.17 -7.57 8.33
N ILE A 135 -3.41 -6.68 7.70
CA ILE A 135 -2.28 -5.99 8.37
C ILE A 135 -2.77 -5.19 9.57
N GLY A 136 -3.85 -4.43 9.43
CA GLY A 136 -4.43 -3.69 10.55
C GLY A 136 -4.87 -4.62 11.67
N PHE A 137 -5.55 -5.71 11.33
CA PHE A 137 -5.99 -6.68 12.32
C PHE A 137 -4.81 -7.33 13.07
N VAL A 138 -3.75 -7.73 12.36
CA VAL A 138 -2.53 -8.29 12.93
C VAL A 138 -1.75 -7.24 13.74
N ALA A 139 -1.75 -5.97 13.32
CA ALA A 139 -1.08 -4.90 14.05
C ALA A 139 -1.74 -4.58 15.39
N PHE A 140 -3.07 -4.48 15.42
CA PHE A 140 -3.79 -3.99 16.60
C PHE A 140 -4.27 -5.08 17.55
N LYS A 141 -4.65 -6.26 17.02
CA LYS A 141 -5.19 -7.34 17.84
C LYS A 141 -4.10 -8.35 18.21
N ASP A 142 -3.87 -8.52 19.51
CA ASP A 142 -2.94 -9.53 20.04
C ASP A 142 -3.65 -10.84 20.32
N ARG A 143 -3.14 -11.95 19.77
CA ARG A 143 -3.64 -13.29 20.05
C ARG A 143 -2.77 -14.01 21.08
N LYS A 144 -3.41 -14.53 22.11
CA LYS A 144 -2.74 -15.33 23.15
C LYS A 144 -2.45 -16.76 22.70
N LYS A 145 -3.30 -17.34 21.84
CA LYS A 145 -3.17 -18.72 21.35
C LYS A 145 -3.11 -18.78 19.82
N PRO A 146 -2.26 -19.66 19.20
CA PRO A 146 -2.27 -19.88 17.76
C PRO A 146 -3.60 -20.54 17.32
N ILE A 147 -4.05 -20.24 16.10
CA ILE A 147 -5.10 -21.03 15.47
C ILE A 147 -4.47 -22.33 15.03
N LYS A 148 -4.90 -23.43 15.62
CA LYS A 148 -4.63 -24.79 15.11
C LYS A 148 -5.73 -25.10 14.10
N PHE A 149 -5.34 -25.38 12.87
CA PHE A 149 -6.18 -26.04 11.86
C PHE A 149 -5.74 -27.47 11.75
#